data_edf1d286aafc47c6f7cfabec67c009b0
#
_entry.id   edf1d286aafc47c6f7cfabec67c009b0
#
_cell.length_a   1.000
_cell.length_b   1.000
_cell.length_c   1.000
_cell.angle_alpha   90.00
_cell.angle_beta   90.00
_cell.angle_gamma   90.00
#
_symmetry.space_group_name_H-M   'P 1'
#
loop_
_entity.id
_entity.type
_entity.pdbx_description
1 polymer ?
#
loop_
_entity_poly.entity_id
_entity_poly.type
_entity_poly.pdbx_seq_one_letter_code
_entity_poly.pdbx_strand_id
1 'polypeptide(L)'
;MKVVRKEESRVYMDGPEVCREYVVTPKITFGSSTLHPGQTGGIDPGHAKSHEVFYVSRGQVIMRNPQSQEHFELGEGDILLVEEGEPHELTNIGMEPAVITWSCSPSDKK
;
A
#
# COMPACT_ATOMS: atom_id res chain seq x y z
N MET A 1 -24.74 -1.67 -4.47
CA MET A 1 -23.75 -1.83 -3.39
C MET A 1 -23.27 -3.26 -3.36
N LYS A 2 -22.03 -3.49 -2.91
CA LYS A 2 -21.41 -4.80 -2.99
C LYS A 2 -20.47 -4.99 -1.80
N VAL A 3 -20.58 -6.15 -1.16
CA VAL A 3 -19.67 -6.53 -0.07
C VAL A 3 -18.61 -7.47 -0.65
N VAL A 4 -17.35 -7.22 -0.33
CA VAL A 4 -16.26 -8.15 -0.63
C VAL A 4 -15.68 -8.62 0.70
N ARG A 5 -15.78 -9.91 0.96
CA ARG A 5 -15.26 -10.52 2.19
C ARG A 5 -13.75 -10.74 2.08
N LYS A 6 -13.08 -10.82 3.22
CA LYS A 6 -11.64 -11.04 3.27
C LYS A 6 -11.21 -12.28 2.48
N GLU A 7 -11.93 -13.36 2.63
CA GLU A 7 -11.64 -14.63 1.94
C GLU A 7 -11.89 -14.59 0.44
N GLU A 8 -12.57 -13.54 -0.05
CA GLU A 8 -12.79 -13.33 -1.48
C GLU A 8 -11.71 -12.46 -2.12
N SER A 9 -10.85 -11.85 -1.31
CA SER A 9 -9.77 -11.01 -1.83
C SER A 9 -8.72 -11.86 -2.54
N ARG A 10 -8.08 -11.29 -3.54
CA ARG A 10 -6.97 -11.93 -4.23
C ARG A 10 -5.68 -11.69 -3.45
N VAL A 11 -5.08 -12.75 -2.92
CA VAL A 11 -3.83 -12.66 -2.16
C VAL A 11 -2.64 -12.84 -3.10
N TYR A 12 -1.66 -11.97 -2.98
CA TYR A 12 -0.39 -12.11 -3.70
C TYR A 12 0.74 -11.53 -2.86
N MET A 13 1.97 -11.89 -3.21
CA MET A 13 3.16 -11.41 -2.53
C MET A 13 3.84 -10.34 -3.38
N ASP A 14 4.33 -9.29 -2.70
CA ASP A 14 5.21 -8.30 -3.31
C ASP A 14 6.47 -8.25 -2.43
N GLY A 15 7.49 -9.03 -2.81
CA GLY A 15 8.58 -9.36 -1.90
C GLY A 15 7.99 -10.09 -0.68
N PRO A 16 8.33 -9.70 0.55
CA PRO A 16 7.75 -10.31 1.76
C PRO A 16 6.38 -9.73 2.13
N GLU A 17 5.93 -8.70 1.42
CA GLU A 17 4.67 -8.02 1.68
C GLU A 17 3.50 -8.89 1.22
N VAL A 18 2.60 -9.21 2.15
CA VAL A 18 1.38 -9.96 1.82
C VAL A 18 0.30 -8.95 1.42
N CYS A 19 -0.09 -9.02 0.15
CA CYS A 19 -1.09 -8.10 -0.41
C CYS A 19 -2.43 -8.80 -0.59
N ARG A 20 -3.51 -8.06 -0.32
CA ARG A 20 -4.88 -8.48 -0.60
C ARG A 20 -5.54 -7.43 -1.47
N GLU A 21 -5.96 -7.83 -2.66
CA GLU A 21 -6.68 -6.98 -3.57
C GLU A 21 -8.18 -7.28 -3.42
N TYR A 22 -8.93 -6.29 -2.95
CA TYR A 22 -10.36 -6.45 -2.67
C TYR A 22 -11.23 -5.99 -3.82
N VAL A 23 -10.92 -4.84 -4.39
CA VAL A 23 -11.75 -4.21 -5.41
C VAL A 23 -10.88 -3.71 -6.54
N VAL A 24 -11.28 -4.04 -7.76
CA VAL A 24 -10.70 -3.47 -8.98
C VAL A 24 -11.85 -3.09 -9.90
N THR A 25 -12.03 -1.80 -10.10
CA THR A 25 -12.95 -1.24 -11.11
C THR A 25 -12.16 -0.25 -11.94
N PRO A 26 -12.70 0.25 -13.06
CA PRO A 26 -11.99 1.30 -13.80
C PRO A 26 -11.73 2.57 -12.99
N LYS A 27 -12.50 2.79 -11.94
CA LYS A 27 -12.42 4.02 -11.14
C LYS A 27 -11.54 3.89 -9.92
N ILE A 28 -11.38 2.69 -9.36
CA ILE A 28 -10.65 2.50 -8.11
C ILE A 28 -10.11 1.08 -7.98
N THR A 29 -8.90 0.98 -7.43
CA THR A 29 -8.34 -0.26 -6.89
C THR A 29 -8.20 -0.07 -5.39
N PHE A 30 -8.65 -1.05 -4.61
CA PHE A 30 -8.51 -1.02 -3.16
C PHE A 30 -7.96 -2.34 -2.64
N GLY A 31 -7.01 -2.24 -1.72
CA GLY A 31 -6.44 -3.41 -1.09
C GLY A 31 -5.72 -3.10 0.20
N SER A 32 -5.00 -4.10 0.70
CA SER A 32 -4.21 -3.98 1.91
C SER A 32 -2.90 -4.72 1.78
N SER A 33 -1.93 -4.28 2.59
CA SER A 33 -0.62 -4.92 2.71
C SER A 33 -0.33 -5.21 4.17
N THR A 34 0.32 -6.35 4.42
CA THR A 34 0.80 -6.73 5.74
C THR A 34 2.30 -6.99 5.66
N LEU A 35 3.05 -6.36 6.56
CA LEU A 35 4.50 -6.55 6.73
C LEU A 35 4.78 -6.91 8.18
N HIS A 36 5.64 -7.90 8.38
CA HIS A 36 6.15 -8.23 9.72
C HIS A 36 7.30 -7.29 10.11
N PRO A 37 7.64 -7.20 11.42
CA PRO A 37 8.72 -6.31 11.86
C PRO A 37 10.00 -6.50 11.07
N GLY A 38 10.61 -5.40 10.64
CA GLY A 38 11.86 -5.38 9.91
C GLY A 38 11.77 -5.69 8.42
N GLN A 39 10.60 -6.09 7.92
CA GLN A 39 10.43 -6.40 6.51
C GLN A 39 10.23 -5.15 5.67
N THR A 40 10.81 -5.17 4.46
CA THR A 40 10.61 -4.16 3.42
C THR A 40 9.91 -4.82 2.24
N GLY A 41 8.81 -4.26 1.80
CA GLY A 41 8.08 -4.74 0.63
C GLY A 41 8.80 -4.43 -0.68
N GLY A 42 8.21 -4.85 -1.78
CA GLY A 42 8.74 -4.55 -3.10
C GLY A 42 8.63 -3.06 -3.44
N ILE A 43 9.47 -2.62 -4.36
CA ILE A 43 9.38 -1.26 -4.89
C ILE A 43 8.24 -1.21 -5.90
N ASP A 44 7.27 -0.33 -5.66
CA ASP A 44 6.23 0.00 -6.62
C ASP A 44 6.78 1.14 -7.50
N PRO A 45 6.79 0.99 -8.83
CA PRO A 45 7.35 2.03 -9.70
C PRO A 45 6.50 3.30 -9.77
N GLY A 46 5.32 3.28 -9.18
CA GLY A 46 4.37 4.39 -9.25
C GLY A 46 3.36 4.19 -10.37
N HIS A 47 2.36 5.07 -10.37
CA HIS A 47 1.24 5.02 -11.31
C HIS A 47 1.25 6.29 -12.16
N ALA A 48 1.34 6.15 -13.48
CA ALA A 48 1.54 7.28 -14.37
C ALA A 48 0.39 8.29 -14.35
N LYS A 49 -0.85 7.81 -14.10
CA LYS A 49 -2.08 8.62 -14.24
C LYS A 49 -2.98 8.54 -13.02
N SER A 50 -2.49 8.02 -11.90
CA SER A 50 -3.31 7.79 -10.72
C SER A 50 -2.68 8.39 -9.49
N HIS A 51 -3.53 8.79 -8.56
CA HIS A 51 -3.11 9.03 -7.18
C HIS A 51 -3.34 7.76 -6.38
N GLU A 52 -2.52 7.54 -5.36
CA GLU A 52 -2.71 6.45 -4.44
C GLU A 52 -2.62 6.96 -3.01
N VAL A 53 -3.57 6.55 -2.18
CA VAL A 53 -3.58 6.91 -0.75
C VAL A 53 -3.29 5.65 0.05
N PHE A 54 -2.31 5.77 0.94
CA PHE A 54 -2.00 4.74 1.93
C PHE A 54 -2.50 5.18 3.29
N TYR A 55 -3.18 4.29 3.98
CA TYR A 55 -3.67 4.51 5.34
C TYR A 55 -3.12 3.43 6.25
N VAL A 56 -2.44 3.83 7.33
CA VAL A 56 -1.90 2.89 8.30
C VAL A 56 -3.01 2.53 9.28
N SER A 57 -3.53 1.31 9.17
CA SER A 57 -4.56 0.84 10.09
C SER A 57 -3.99 0.18 11.34
N ARG A 58 -2.75 -0.30 11.28
CA ARG A 58 -2.07 -0.92 12.41
C ARG A 58 -0.56 -0.81 12.24
N GLY A 59 0.14 -0.51 13.35
CA GLY A 59 1.59 -0.53 13.41
C GLY A 59 2.24 0.77 12.97
N GLN A 60 3.53 0.66 12.65
CA GLN A 60 4.36 1.79 12.26
C GLN A 60 5.22 1.40 11.06
N VAL A 61 5.27 2.27 10.07
CA VAL A 61 6.03 2.03 8.84
C VAL A 61 6.80 3.27 8.43
N ILE A 62 7.82 3.06 7.58
CA ILE A 62 8.42 4.13 6.78
C ILE A 62 7.98 3.91 5.34
N MET A 63 7.49 4.97 4.70
CA MET A 63 7.31 5.01 3.24
C MET A 63 8.50 5.78 2.67
N ARG A 64 9.20 5.17 1.73
CA ARG A 64 10.36 5.77 1.09
C ARG A 64 10.15 5.87 -0.42
N ASN A 65 10.54 7.01 -0.98
CA ASN A 65 10.67 7.15 -2.42
C ASN A 65 12.13 6.80 -2.78
N PRO A 66 12.40 5.68 -3.44
CA PRO A 66 13.78 5.25 -3.70
C PRO A 66 14.51 6.13 -4.71
N GLN A 67 13.81 6.94 -5.50
CA GLN A 67 14.41 7.83 -6.47
C GLN A 67 14.85 9.13 -5.84
N SER A 68 13.97 9.79 -5.07
CA SER A 68 14.28 11.09 -4.43
C SER A 68 14.95 10.93 -3.08
N GLN A 69 14.93 9.73 -2.49
CA GLN A 69 15.38 9.42 -1.13
C GLN A 69 14.54 10.06 -0.02
N GLU A 70 13.44 10.69 -0.36
CA GLU A 70 12.48 11.14 0.65
C GLU A 70 11.89 9.96 1.40
N HIS A 71 11.65 10.13 2.69
CA HIS A 71 11.00 9.11 3.49
C HIS A 71 10.17 9.75 4.59
N PHE A 72 9.13 9.04 5.00
CA PHE A 72 8.17 9.51 5.99
C PHE A 72 7.85 8.38 6.96
N GLU A 73 7.93 8.67 8.26
CA GLU A 73 7.46 7.76 9.29
C GLU A 73 5.95 7.94 9.45
N LEU A 74 5.21 6.84 9.45
CA LEU A 74 3.76 6.83 9.55
C LEU A 74 3.34 5.89 10.65
N GLY A 75 2.40 6.32 11.48
CA GLY A 75 1.77 5.51 12.52
C GLY A 75 0.29 5.32 12.27
N GLU A 76 -0.37 4.62 13.16
CA GLU A 76 -1.80 4.34 13.05
C GLU A 76 -2.60 5.62 12.87
N GLY A 77 -3.49 5.61 11.88
CA GLY A 77 -4.34 6.74 11.55
C GLY A 77 -3.74 7.74 10.56
N ASP A 78 -2.45 7.62 10.26
CA ASP A 78 -1.81 8.51 9.28
C ASP A 78 -2.11 8.06 7.87
N ILE A 79 -2.16 9.04 6.96
CA ILE A 79 -2.25 8.77 5.52
C ILE A 79 -1.02 9.35 4.81
N LEU A 80 -0.73 8.77 3.65
CA LEU A 80 0.27 9.31 2.74
C LEU A 80 -0.32 9.31 1.34
N LEU A 81 -0.18 10.44 0.64
CA LEU A 81 -0.59 10.56 -0.75
C LEU A 81 0.62 10.36 -1.65
N VAL A 82 0.51 9.40 -2.56
CA VAL A 82 1.47 9.21 -3.64
C VAL A 82 0.86 9.80 -4.90
N GLU A 83 1.56 10.78 -5.47
CA GLU A 83 1.14 11.43 -6.71
C GLU A 83 1.65 10.66 -7.92
N GLU A 84 1.26 11.11 -9.12
CA GLU A 84 1.61 10.41 -10.36
C GLU A 84 3.11 10.21 -10.50
N GLY A 85 3.50 8.99 -10.86
CA GLY A 85 4.89 8.67 -11.18
C GLY A 85 5.84 8.56 -10.01
N GLU A 86 5.37 8.65 -8.77
CA GLU A 86 6.23 8.54 -7.60
C GLU A 86 6.46 7.07 -7.22
N PRO A 87 7.69 6.57 -7.33
CA PRO A 87 8.00 5.22 -6.85
C PRO A 87 8.01 5.19 -5.32
N HIS A 88 7.66 4.05 -4.75
CA HIS A 88 7.54 3.95 -3.30
C HIS A 88 7.74 2.52 -2.80
N GLU A 89 8.22 2.40 -1.55
CA GLU A 89 8.33 1.13 -0.85
C GLU A 89 8.08 1.33 0.64
N LEU A 90 7.55 0.29 1.28
CA LEU A 90 7.20 0.30 2.70
C LEU A 90 8.15 -0.57 3.50
N THR A 91 8.52 -0.10 4.69
CA THR A 91 9.27 -0.89 5.68
C THR A 91 8.53 -0.84 7.01
N ASN A 92 8.34 -2.00 7.64
CA ASN A 92 7.81 -2.05 9.00
C ASN A 92 8.93 -1.75 9.98
N ILE A 93 8.79 -0.65 10.72
CA ILE A 93 9.75 -0.21 11.74
C ILE A 93 9.27 -0.45 13.17
N GLY A 94 8.10 -1.05 13.32
CA GLY A 94 7.51 -1.33 14.62
C GLY A 94 7.84 -2.73 15.13
N MET A 95 7.19 -3.09 16.23
CA MET A 95 7.43 -4.35 16.94
C MET A 95 6.33 -5.38 16.68
N GLU A 96 5.32 -5.03 15.90
CA GLU A 96 4.20 -5.91 15.56
C GLU A 96 3.91 -5.85 14.06
N PRO A 97 3.09 -6.77 13.53
CA PRO A 97 2.69 -6.69 12.12
C PRO A 97 2.03 -5.36 11.80
N ALA A 98 2.43 -4.74 10.70
CA ALA A 98 1.83 -3.51 10.21
C ALA A 98 0.82 -3.85 9.12
N VAL A 99 -0.31 -3.17 9.15
CA VAL A 99 -1.36 -3.31 8.14
C VAL A 99 -1.64 -1.93 7.55
N ILE A 100 -1.49 -1.85 6.25
CA ILE A 100 -1.68 -0.61 5.49
C ILE A 100 -2.72 -0.89 4.41
N THR A 101 -3.73 -0.04 4.32
CA THR A 101 -4.67 -0.11 3.20
C THR A 101 -4.26 0.88 2.13
N TRP A 102 -4.57 0.58 0.89
CA TRP A 102 -4.25 1.45 -0.24
C TRP A 102 -5.42 1.56 -1.20
N SER A 103 -5.59 2.77 -1.71
CA SER A 103 -6.63 3.14 -2.67
C SER A 103 -5.98 3.86 -3.84
N CYS A 104 -6.15 3.34 -5.03
CA CYS A 104 -5.58 3.91 -6.26
C CYS A 104 -6.71 4.36 -7.18
N SER A 105 -6.71 5.62 -7.62
CA SER A 105 -7.77 6.18 -8.45
C SER A 105 -7.20 7.18 -9.47
N PRO A 106 -7.63 7.09 -10.75
CA PRO A 106 -8.38 5.98 -11.33
C PRO A 106 -7.57 4.69 -11.22
N SER A 107 -8.23 3.55 -11.36
CA SER A 107 -7.54 2.27 -11.32
C SER A 107 -6.53 2.17 -12.46
N ASP A 108 -5.31 1.71 -12.16
CA ASP A 108 -4.31 1.40 -13.18
C ASP A 108 -4.34 -0.08 -13.58
N LYS A 109 -5.24 -0.84 -13.01
CA LYS A 109 -5.44 -2.26 -13.36
C LYS A 109 -6.32 -2.38 -14.58
N LYS A 110 -6.02 -3.36 -15.40
CA LYS A 110 -6.77 -3.64 -16.62
C LYS A 110 -7.63 -4.89 -16.47
#